data_fe2f770bf2b8a63f67d62a4fad12b5a6
#
_entry.id   fe2f770bf2b8a63f67d62a4fad12b5a6
#
_cell.length_a   1.000
_cell.length_b   1.000
_cell.length_c   1.000
_cell.angle_alpha   90.00
_cell.angle_beta   90.00
_cell.angle_gamma   90.00
#
_symmetry.space_group_name_H-M   'P 1'
#
loop_
_entity.id
_entity.type
_entity.pdbx_description
1 polymer ?
#
loop_
_entity_poly.entity_id
_entity_poly.type
_entity_poly.pdbx_seq_one_letter_code
_entity_poly.pdbx_strand_id
1 'polypeptide(L)'
;MNFADSFRDKVALVAGGTGALGQEISLAFLDAGASVVATYRRKEEFDQLVSAAASAGFGTPAGALVDATDAGAVAAAVQKLIDERGRLDVLVNAVGGYAGGKNVWEEDLATFPRMMALNLESGFILARAVLPVMIRQNRGWIVNIASRAAYGHSAGAALYSASKAGALALFDSLALEVKSYAINVNSVVPSIFDTPANRRAMPSVDPARWPKPAEIARVVVFLCSEQARVIHGAAIPVYGRT
;
A
#
# COMPACT_ATOMS: atom_id res chain seq x y z
N MET A 1 14.92 -14.95 -0.84
CA MET A 1 15.75 -13.77 -1.14
C MET A 1 15.98 -13.04 0.16
N ASN A 2 17.21 -12.68 0.46
CA ASN A 2 17.55 -11.83 1.59
C ASN A 2 17.69 -10.40 1.06
N PHE A 3 16.92 -9.44 1.59
CA PHE A 3 16.98 -8.03 1.24
C PHE A 3 17.73 -7.20 2.31
N ALA A 4 18.41 -7.87 3.25
CA ALA A 4 19.15 -7.17 4.27
C ALA A 4 20.05 -6.09 3.64
N ASP A 5 19.95 -4.87 4.15
CA ASP A 5 20.66 -3.68 3.68
C ASP A 5 20.40 -3.22 2.23
N SER A 6 19.48 -3.86 1.49
CA SER A 6 19.17 -3.47 0.11
C SER A 6 18.53 -2.08 -0.01
N PHE A 7 17.99 -1.59 1.10
CA PHE A 7 17.34 -0.28 1.19
C PHE A 7 18.08 0.67 2.14
N ARG A 8 19.35 0.36 2.48
CA ARG A 8 20.17 1.32 3.23
C ARG A 8 20.20 2.67 2.50
N ASP A 9 20.05 3.75 3.26
CA ASP A 9 19.98 5.12 2.75
C ASP A 9 18.78 5.44 1.84
N LYS A 10 17.76 4.58 1.79
CA LYS A 10 16.50 4.84 1.09
C LYS A 10 15.39 5.19 2.08
N VAL A 11 14.49 6.05 1.63
CA VAL A 11 13.32 6.50 2.39
C VAL A 11 12.07 5.90 1.78
N ALA A 12 11.31 5.16 2.58
CA ALA A 12 10.04 4.55 2.19
C ALA A 12 8.86 5.21 2.93
N LEU A 13 7.92 5.74 2.18
CA LEU A 13 6.62 6.18 2.69
C LEU A 13 5.61 5.04 2.51
N VAL A 14 5.11 4.50 3.62
CA VAL A 14 4.06 3.47 3.62
C VAL A 14 2.75 4.12 4.06
N ALA A 15 1.92 4.48 3.10
CA ALA A 15 0.59 5.00 3.36
C ALA A 15 -0.34 3.89 3.84
N GLY A 16 -1.02 4.11 4.98
CA GLY A 16 -1.74 3.05 5.69
C GLY A 16 -0.80 2.06 6.40
N GLY A 17 0.40 2.52 6.79
CA GLY A 17 1.49 1.70 7.31
C GLY A 17 1.22 1.03 8.66
N THR A 18 0.09 1.30 9.31
CA THR A 18 -0.34 0.67 10.58
C THR A 18 -1.48 -0.34 10.40
N GLY A 19 -2.07 -0.44 9.20
CA GLY A 19 -3.07 -1.46 8.89
C GLY A 19 -2.47 -2.87 8.82
N ALA A 20 -3.30 -3.91 8.82
CA ALA A 20 -2.87 -5.31 8.91
C ALA A 20 -1.81 -5.72 7.86
N LEU A 21 -1.90 -5.21 6.63
CA LEU A 21 -0.88 -5.44 5.61
C LEU A 21 0.21 -4.35 5.67
N GLY A 22 -0.18 -3.09 5.90
CA GLY A 22 0.75 -1.97 5.95
C GLY A 22 1.80 -2.10 7.05
N GLN A 23 1.44 -2.67 8.20
CA GLN A 23 2.37 -2.96 9.30
C GLN A 23 3.46 -3.95 8.85
N GLU A 24 3.08 -5.04 8.21
CA GLU A 24 4.04 -6.03 7.71
C GLU A 24 4.93 -5.46 6.58
N ILE A 25 4.38 -4.59 5.73
CA ILE A 25 5.15 -3.88 4.71
C ILE A 25 6.15 -2.92 5.38
N SER A 26 5.72 -2.16 6.39
CA SER A 26 6.59 -1.26 7.15
C SER A 26 7.74 -2.02 7.83
N LEU A 27 7.45 -3.13 8.48
CA LEU A 27 8.44 -4.00 9.12
C LEU A 27 9.40 -4.61 8.09
N ALA A 28 8.91 -5.05 6.94
CA ALA A 28 9.75 -5.64 5.90
C ALA A 28 10.72 -4.61 5.27
N PHE A 29 10.33 -3.34 5.14
CA PHE A 29 11.25 -2.29 4.70
C PHE A 29 12.27 -1.92 5.78
N LEU A 30 11.89 -1.91 7.06
CA LEU A 30 12.82 -1.72 8.17
C LEU A 30 13.86 -2.85 8.23
N ASP A 31 13.44 -4.12 8.09
CA ASP A 31 14.32 -5.29 8.00
C ASP A 31 15.30 -5.17 6.82
N ALA A 32 14.85 -4.58 5.71
CA ALA A 32 15.68 -4.32 4.55
C ALA A 32 16.60 -3.08 4.68
N GLY A 33 16.60 -2.40 5.82
CA GLY A 33 17.47 -1.26 6.13
C GLY A 33 16.94 0.12 5.72
N ALA A 34 15.68 0.21 5.28
CA ALA A 34 15.08 1.50 4.90
C ALA A 34 14.77 2.39 6.10
N SER A 35 14.83 3.71 5.88
CA SER A 35 14.16 4.69 6.74
C SER A 35 12.67 4.72 6.39
N VAL A 36 11.82 4.23 7.28
CA VAL A 36 10.37 4.11 7.04
C VAL A 36 9.61 5.25 7.68
N VAL A 37 8.72 5.88 6.92
CA VAL A 37 7.67 6.77 7.40
C VAL A 37 6.33 6.08 7.16
N ALA A 38 5.61 5.78 8.24
CA ALA A 38 4.30 5.13 8.19
C ALA A 38 3.19 6.16 8.44
N THR A 39 2.21 6.27 7.53
CA THR A 39 1.03 7.07 7.84
C THR A 39 0.07 6.28 8.71
N TYR A 40 -0.58 6.96 9.63
CA TYR A 40 -1.56 6.38 10.55
C TYR A 40 -2.69 7.36 10.85
N ARG A 41 -3.81 6.85 11.34
CA ARG A 41 -4.96 7.65 11.83
C ARG A 41 -5.18 7.49 13.32
N ARG A 42 -4.68 6.42 13.92
CA ARG A 42 -4.78 6.13 15.35
C ARG A 42 -3.39 5.91 15.94
N LYS A 43 -3.10 6.68 16.99
CA LYS A 43 -1.79 6.66 17.65
C LYS A 43 -1.41 5.28 18.18
N GLU A 44 -2.40 4.57 18.73
CA GLU A 44 -2.23 3.24 19.32
C GLU A 44 -1.74 2.21 18.28
N GLU A 45 -2.22 2.31 17.03
CA GLU A 45 -1.75 1.44 15.94
C GLU A 45 -0.30 1.75 15.57
N PHE A 46 0.08 3.02 15.60
CA PHE A 46 1.47 3.41 15.35
C PHE A 46 2.39 2.95 16.48
N ASP A 47 1.97 3.07 17.74
CA ASP A 47 2.74 2.59 18.89
C ASP A 47 2.94 1.06 18.85
N GLN A 48 1.95 0.31 18.33
CA GLN A 48 2.08 -1.13 18.08
C GLN A 48 3.13 -1.42 17.00
N LEU A 49 3.17 -0.65 15.91
CA LEU A 49 4.21 -0.79 14.88
C LEU A 49 5.61 -0.51 15.45
N VAL A 50 5.77 0.55 16.25
CA VAL A 50 7.04 0.88 16.91
C VAL A 50 7.49 -0.26 17.82
N SER A 51 6.56 -0.80 18.63
CA SER A 51 6.85 -1.90 19.54
C SER A 51 7.23 -3.18 18.79
N ALA A 52 6.55 -3.48 17.68
CA ALA A 52 6.86 -4.62 16.84
C ALA A 52 8.24 -4.50 16.19
N ALA A 53 8.59 -3.32 15.67
CA ALA A 53 9.91 -3.04 15.10
C ALA A 53 11.02 -3.23 16.15
N ALA A 54 10.83 -2.67 17.35
CA ALA A 54 11.78 -2.80 18.45
C ALA A 54 11.97 -4.26 18.89
N SER A 55 10.88 -5.03 18.99
CA SER A 55 10.91 -6.45 19.34
C SER A 55 11.63 -7.31 18.30
N ALA A 56 11.61 -6.91 17.04
CA ALA A 56 12.32 -7.56 15.95
C ALA A 56 13.79 -7.09 15.80
N GLY A 57 14.23 -6.10 16.59
CA GLY A 57 15.57 -5.53 16.48
C GLY A 57 15.76 -4.61 15.27
N PHE A 58 14.67 -4.11 14.68
CA PHE A 58 14.70 -3.21 13.53
C PHE A 58 14.83 -1.73 13.95
N GLY A 59 15.15 -0.87 12.97
CA GLY A 59 15.14 0.57 13.18
C GLY A 59 13.75 1.10 13.57
N THR A 60 13.70 2.25 14.22
CA THR A 60 12.44 2.89 14.64
C THR A 60 11.77 3.57 13.45
N PRO A 61 10.52 3.23 13.10
CA PRO A 61 9.78 3.95 12.08
C PRO A 61 9.42 5.35 12.54
N ALA A 62 9.39 6.31 11.61
CA ALA A 62 8.75 7.60 11.83
C ALA A 62 7.25 7.50 11.52
N GLY A 63 6.46 8.31 12.23
CA GLY A 63 5.00 8.32 12.06
C GLY A 63 4.51 9.65 11.48
N ALA A 64 3.52 9.58 10.59
CA ALA A 64 2.78 10.73 10.10
C ALA A 64 1.27 10.52 10.34
N LEU A 65 0.68 11.36 11.20
CA LEU A 65 -0.78 11.36 11.43
C LEU A 65 -1.45 12.03 10.23
N VAL A 66 -1.97 11.24 9.29
CA VAL A 66 -2.51 11.70 8.01
C VAL A 66 -3.73 10.88 7.62
N ASP A 67 -4.81 11.55 7.26
CA ASP A 67 -5.86 10.96 6.45
C ASP A 67 -5.45 11.06 4.96
N ALA A 68 -5.29 9.94 4.30
CA ALA A 68 -4.85 9.89 2.90
C ALA A 68 -5.91 10.45 1.91
N THR A 69 -7.11 10.73 2.36
CA THR A 69 -8.16 11.42 1.58
C THR A 69 -8.10 12.94 1.70
N ASP A 70 -7.25 13.47 2.59
CA ASP A 70 -6.98 14.90 2.71
C ASP A 70 -5.72 15.28 1.92
N ALA A 71 -5.92 15.89 0.77
CA ALA A 71 -4.83 16.30 -0.13
C ALA A 71 -3.86 17.30 0.51
N GLY A 72 -4.36 18.20 1.37
CA GLY A 72 -3.53 19.18 2.09
C GLY A 72 -2.65 18.52 3.13
N ALA A 73 -3.23 17.62 3.94
CA ALA A 73 -2.49 16.85 4.95
C ALA A 73 -1.42 15.95 4.32
N VAL A 74 -1.74 15.28 3.20
CA VAL A 74 -0.77 14.44 2.48
C VAL A 74 0.37 15.30 1.92
N ALA A 75 0.08 16.42 1.27
CA ALA A 75 1.10 17.31 0.73
C ALA A 75 2.04 17.83 1.83
N ALA A 76 1.49 18.26 2.97
CA ALA A 76 2.27 18.73 4.11
C ALA A 76 3.15 17.62 4.70
N ALA A 77 2.64 16.39 4.81
CA ALA A 77 3.41 15.25 5.31
C ALA A 77 4.55 14.87 4.36
N VAL A 78 4.32 14.88 3.06
CA VAL A 78 5.39 14.63 2.06
C VAL A 78 6.44 15.74 2.10
N GLN A 79 6.02 17.01 2.19
CA GLN A 79 6.97 18.12 2.29
C GLN A 79 7.84 17.99 3.55
N LYS A 80 7.22 17.74 4.72
CA LYS A 80 7.95 17.51 5.97
C LYS A 80 8.95 16.36 5.86
N LEU A 81 8.54 15.25 5.23
CA LEU A 81 9.42 14.10 4.98
C LEU A 81 10.65 14.53 4.17
N ILE A 82 10.45 15.33 3.10
CA ILE A 82 11.55 15.82 2.27
C ILE A 82 12.46 16.79 3.02
N ASP A 83 11.88 17.68 3.82
CA ASP A 83 12.67 18.62 4.64
C ASP A 83 13.56 17.89 5.66
N GLU A 84 13.06 16.78 6.24
CA GLU A 84 13.79 16.00 7.26
C GLU A 84 14.76 14.97 6.67
N ARG A 85 14.45 14.39 5.50
CA ARG A 85 15.21 13.24 4.92
C ARG A 85 15.92 13.56 3.61
N GLY A 86 15.57 14.67 2.96
CA GLY A 86 16.16 15.11 1.68
C GLY A 86 15.73 14.30 0.46
N ARG A 87 15.02 13.18 0.64
CA ARG A 87 14.65 12.25 -0.45
C ARG A 87 13.42 11.42 -0.13
N LEU A 88 12.80 10.88 -1.17
CA LEU A 88 11.74 9.87 -1.09
C LEU A 88 11.93 8.85 -2.22
N ASP A 89 12.24 7.61 -1.86
CA ASP A 89 12.57 6.57 -2.84
C ASP A 89 11.41 5.63 -3.13
N VAL A 90 10.59 5.34 -2.12
CA VAL A 90 9.51 4.37 -2.22
C VAL A 90 8.20 4.97 -1.71
N LEU A 91 7.13 4.82 -2.49
CA LEU A 91 5.75 4.94 -2.02
C LEU A 91 5.09 3.57 -2.07
N VAL A 92 4.53 3.13 -0.95
CA VAL A 92 3.57 2.03 -0.94
C VAL A 92 2.21 2.58 -0.55
N ASN A 93 1.23 2.46 -1.45
CA ASN A 93 -0.16 2.76 -1.15
C ASN A 93 -0.86 1.50 -0.62
N ALA A 94 -0.89 1.34 0.71
CA ALA A 94 -1.62 0.28 1.40
C ALA A 94 -2.94 0.80 2.02
N VAL A 95 -3.35 2.03 1.66
CA VAL A 95 -4.64 2.59 2.07
C VAL A 95 -5.76 1.87 1.35
N GLY A 96 -6.82 1.56 2.09
CA GLY A 96 -8.01 0.96 1.51
C GLY A 96 -8.94 0.39 2.57
N GLY A 97 -10.11 0.01 2.12
CA GLY A 97 -11.12 -0.62 2.97
C GLY A 97 -12.11 -1.40 2.14
N TYR A 98 -12.87 -2.25 2.80
CA TYR A 98 -13.88 -3.11 2.20
C TYR A 98 -15.27 -2.66 2.63
N ALA A 99 -16.21 -2.70 1.70
CA ALA A 99 -17.63 -2.70 1.94
C ALA A 99 -18.29 -3.72 1.00
N GLY A 100 -19.18 -4.52 1.54
CA GLY A 100 -19.90 -5.54 0.78
C GLY A 100 -20.93 -6.26 1.65
N GLY A 101 -21.64 -7.23 1.06
CA GLY A 101 -22.69 -7.99 1.69
C GLY A 101 -24.10 -7.51 1.32
N LYS A 102 -24.22 -6.47 0.49
CA LYS A 102 -25.51 -5.95 -0.01
C LYS A 102 -25.52 -5.91 -1.53
N ASN A 103 -26.70 -6.12 -2.11
CA ASN A 103 -26.90 -5.86 -3.52
C ASN A 103 -26.91 -4.36 -3.82
N VAL A 104 -26.64 -3.95 -5.05
CA VAL A 104 -26.54 -2.53 -5.43
C VAL A 104 -27.81 -1.73 -5.08
N TRP A 105 -28.99 -2.32 -5.25
CA TRP A 105 -30.27 -1.68 -4.94
C TRP A 105 -30.60 -1.56 -3.44
N GLU A 106 -29.82 -2.24 -2.58
CA GLU A 106 -29.93 -2.22 -1.13
C GLU A 106 -28.82 -1.39 -0.47
N GLU A 107 -27.84 -0.95 -1.27
CA GLU A 107 -26.64 -0.28 -0.74
C GLU A 107 -26.96 1.17 -0.36
N ASP A 108 -26.33 1.64 0.71
CA ASP A 108 -26.41 3.04 1.12
C ASP A 108 -25.65 3.92 0.10
N LEU A 109 -26.28 5.01 -0.34
CA LEU A 109 -25.67 5.98 -1.25
C LEU A 109 -24.35 6.54 -0.70
N ALA A 110 -24.20 6.66 0.63
CA ALA A 110 -22.98 7.12 1.27
C ALA A 110 -21.81 6.13 1.12
N THR A 111 -22.06 4.86 0.82
CA THR A 111 -21.01 3.86 0.60
C THR A 111 -20.21 4.14 -0.67
N PHE A 112 -20.88 4.66 -1.73
CA PHE A 112 -20.21 4.96 -3.00
C PHE A 112 -19.08 5.99 -2.82
N PRO A 113 -19.32 7.24 -2.39
CA PRO A 113 -18.24 8.21 -2.22
C PRO A 113 -17.19 7.74 -1.22
N ARG A 114 -17.56 7.05 -0.14
CA ARG A 114 -16.63 6.50 0.83
C ARG A 114 -15.67 5.47 0.22
N MET A 115 -16.16 4.55 -0.61
CA MET A 115 -15.31 3.56 -1.27
C MET A 115 -14.40 4.19 -2.32
N MET A 116 -14.91 5.16 -3.09
CA MET A 116 -14.11 5.90 -4.07
C MET A 116 -13.02 6.74 -3.39
N ALA A 117 -13.35 7.48 -2.35
CA ALA A 117 -12.38 8.28 -1.61
C ALA A 117 -11.27 7.38 -1.01
N LEU A 118 -11.65 6.30 -0.32
CA LEU A 118 -10.71 5.47 0.40
C LEU A 118 -9.83 4.61 -0.52
N ASN A 119 -10.36 4.02 -1.60
CA ASN A 119 -9.64 3.05 -2.41
C ASN A 119 -9.03 3.63 -3.71
N LEU A 120 -9.57 4.72 -4.23
CA LEU A 120 -9.14 5.33 -5.49
C LEU A 120 -8.53 6.71 -5.29
N GLU A 121 -9.29 7.66 -4.70
CA GLU A 121 -8.85 9.04 -4.56
C GLU A 121 -7.61 9.18 -3.68
N SER A 122 -7.53 8.43 -2.58
CA SER A 122 -6.34 8.39 -1.73
C SER A 122 -5.06 8.03 -2.50
N GLY A 123 -5.17 7.05 -3.41
CA GLY A 123 -4.05 6.64 -4.28
C GLY A 123 -3.63 7.75 -5.24
N PHE A 124 -4.60 8.46 -5.82
CA PHE A 124 -4.34 9.62 -6.67
C PHE A 124 -3.66 10.76 -5.89
N ILE A 125 -4.17 11.10 -4.70
CA ILE A 125 -3.62 12.15 -3.84
C ILE A 125 -2.17 11.83 -3.46
N LEU A 126 -1.90 10.61 -3.04
CA LEU A 126 -0.55 10.15 -2.68
C LEU A 126 0.40 10.22 -3.88
N ALA A 127 0.01 9.67 -5.03
CA ALA A 127 0.82 9.69 -6.24
C ALA A 127 1.14 11.14 -6.68
N ARG A 128 0.12 12.00 -6.69
CA ARG A 128 0.27 13.43 -7.03
C ARG A 128 1.25 14.16 -6.09
N ALA A 129 1.27 13.80 -4.81
CA ALA A 129 2.16 14.45 -3.84
C ALA A 129 3.63 13.98 -3.98
N VAL A 130 3.87 12.69 -4.27
CA VAL A 130 5.23 12.14 -4.28
C VAL A 130 5.94 12.27 -5.64
N LEU A 131 5.20 12.21 -6.74
CA LEU A 131 5.76 12.21 -8.09
C LEU A 131 6.66 13.40 -8.41
N PRO A 132 6.34 14.66 -8.06
CA PRO A 132 7.24 15.77 -8.31
C PRO A 132 8.63 15.60 -7.68
N VAL A 133 8.70 14.93 -6.54
CA VAL A 133 9.95 14.61 -5.85
C VAL A 133 10.71 13.53 -6.62
N MET A 134 10.06 12.40 -6.92
CA MET A 134 10.67 11.28 -7.64
C MET A 134 11.12 11.66 -9.06
N ILE A 135 10.36 12.53 -9.75
CA ILE A 135 10.72 13.06 -11.07
C ILE A 135 11.99 13.91 -10.98
N ARG A 136 12.11 14.82 -10.00
CA ARG A 136 13.34 15.61 -9.80
C ARG A 136 14.53 14.72 -9.45
N GLN A 137 14.32 13.65 -8.69
CA GLN A 137 15.36 12.66 -8.38
C GLN A 137 15.70 11.76 -9.57
N ASN A 138 14.83 11.71 -10.59
CA ASN A 138 14.84 10.74 -11.67
C ASN A 138 14.97 9.31 -11.18
N ARG A 139 14.29 8.99 -10.06
CA ARG A 139 14.32 7.67 -9.41
C ARG A 139 13.18 7.53 -8.44
N GLY A 140 12.56 6.35 -8.42
CA GLY A 140 11.53 6.01 -7.45
C GLY A 140 10.87 4.66 -7.71
N TRP A 141 10.19 4.17 -6.69
CA TRP A 141 9.34 2.98 -6.78
C TRP A 141 7.98 3.29 -6.16
N ILE A 142 6.94 2.99 -6.88
CA ILE A 142 5.56 3.12 -6.41
C ILE A 142 4.91 1.74 -6.50
N VAL A 143 4.38 1.27 -5.39
CA VAL A 143 3.58 0.04 -5.33
C VAL A 143 2.20 0.35 -4.77
N ASN A 144 1.18 0.03 -5.55
CA ASN A 144 -0.21 0.11 -5.13
C ASN A 144 -0.72 -1.25 -4.67
N ILE A 145 -1.40 -1.31 -3.54
CA ILE A 145 -2.11 -2.52 -3.09
C ILE A 145 -3.53 -2.50 -3.66
N ALA A 146 -3.69 -3.22 -4.76
CA ALA A 146 -4.97 -3.44 -5.41
C ALA A 146 -5.79 -4.55 -4.72
N SER A 147 -6.54 -5.31 -5.45
CA SER A 147 -7.29 -6.49 -4.98
C SER A 147 -7.67 -7.37 -6.16
N ARG A 148 -7.79 -8.68 -5.93
CA ARG A 148 -8.39 -9.61 -6.90
C ARG A 148 -9.79 -9.15 -7.35
N ALA A 149 -10.52 -8.42 -6.49
CA ALA A 149 -11.82 -7.84 -6.83
C ALA A 149 -11.77 -6.80 -7.97
N ALA A 150 -10.60 -6.30 -8.35
CA ALA A 150 -10.44 -5.48 -9.55
C ALA A 150 -10.64 -6.26 -10.86
N TYR A 151 -10.49 -7.57 -10.83
CA TYR A 151 -10.65 -8.47 -11.97
C TYR A 151 -11.84 -9.43 -11.83
N GLY A 152 -11.94 -10.11 -10.68
CA GLY A 152 -12.99 -11.07 -10.38
C GLY A 152 -14.04 -10.44 -9.48
N HIS A 153 -15.15 -9.99 -10.09
CA HIS A 153 -16.21 -9.30 -9.37
C HIS A 153 -17.14 -10.29 -8.69
N SER A 154 -17.55 -9.96 -7.46
CA SER A 154 -18.47 -10.77 -6.67
C SER A 154 -19.78 -10.04 -6.44
N ALA A 155 -20.89 -10.76 -6.41
CA ALA A 155 -22.17 -10.23 -5.97
C ALA A 155 -22.03 -9.65 -4.55
N GLY A 156 -22.70 -8.54 -4.26
CA GLY A 156 -22.65 -7.86 -2.99
C GLY A 156 -21.36 -7.06 -2.72
N ALA A 157 -20.45 -6.90 -3.71
CA ALA A 157 -19.21 -6.15 -3.55
C ALA A 157 -18.98 -5.14 -4.70
N ALA A 158 -20.03 -4.68 -5.35
CA ALA A 158 -19.95 -3.87 -6.57
C ALA A 158 -19.13 -2.58 -6.37
N LEU A 159 -19.39 -1.82 -5.31
CA LEU A 159 -18.72 -0.55 -5.06
C LEU A 159 -17.24 -0.74 -4.69
N TYR A 160 -16.92 -1.77 -3.92
CA TYR A 160 -15.55 -2.15 -3.63
C TYR A 160 -14.81 -2.55 -4.91
N SER A 161 -15.40 -3.43 -5.72
CA SER A 161 -14.81 -3.88 -7.00
C SER A 161 -14.58 -2.71 -7.94
N ALA A 162 -15.54 -1.81 -8.11
CA ALA A 162 -15.43 -0.62 -8.95
C ALA A 162 -14.27 0.30 -8.46
N SER A 163 -14.19 0.54 -7.14
CA SER A 163 -13.13 1.39 -6.57
C SER A 163 -11.73 0.78 -6.76
N LYS A 164 -11.59 -0.55 -6.60
CA LYS A 164 -10.31 -1.24 -6.79
C LYS A 164 -9.92 -1.39 -8.26
N ALA A 165 -10.89 -1.58 -9.16
CA ALA A 165 -10.65 -1.57 -10.61
C ALA A 165 -10.21 -0.17 -11.08
N GLY A 166 -10.89 0.89 -10.61
CA GLY A 166 -10.48 2.26 -10.90
C GLY A 166 -9.08 2.59 -10.40
N ALA A 167 -8.74 2.17 -9.18
CA ALA A 167 -7.40 2.36 -8.64
C ALA A 167 -6.34 1.60 -9.47
N LEU A 168 -6.62 0.38 -9.90
CA LEU A 168 -5.71 -0.37 -10.75
C LEU A 168 -5.46 0.37 -12.08
N ALA A 169 -6.52 0.81 -12.77
CA ALA A 169 -6.42 1.56 -14.02
C ALA A 169 -5.64 2.88 -13.85
N LEU A 170 -5.81 3.57 -12.71
CA LEU A 170 -5.05 4.77 -12.37
C LEU A 170 -3.55 4.50 -12.33
N PHE A 171 -3.11 3.45 -11.62
CA PHE A 171 -1.69 3.13 -11.47
C PHE A 171 -1.08 2.53 -12.75
N ASP A 172 -1.88 1.83 -13.56
CA ASP A 172 -1.46 1.36 -14.89
C ASP A 172 -1.20 2.55 -15.83
N SER A 173 -2.08 3.56 -15.85
CA SER A 173 -1.88 4.81 -16.60
C SER A 173 -0.68 5.58 -16.09
N LEU A 174 -0.53 5.69 -14.77
CA LEU A 174 0.61 6.36 -14.15
C LEU A 174 1.94 5.73 -14.55
N ALA A 175 2.00 4.40 -14.66
CA ALA A 175 3.20 3.72 -15.15
C ALA A 175 3.59 4.20 -16.55
N LEU A 176 2.63 4.40 -17.45
CA LEU A 176 2.90 4.93 -18.77
C LEU A 176 3.37 6.40 -18.76
N GLU A 177 2.79 7.22 -17.88
CA GLU A 177 3.14 8.64 -17.75
C GLU A 177 4.58 8.86 -17.27
N VAL A 178 5.07 7.98 -16.39
CA VAL A 178 6.45 8.09 -15.83
C VAL A 178 7.49 7.29 -16.60
N LYS A 179 7.13 6.71 -17.73
CA LYS A 179 7.99 5.82 -18.53
C LYS A 179 9.34 6.42 -18.93
N SER A 180 9.42 7.75 -19.08
CA SER A 180 10.67 8.48 -19.43
C SER A 180 11.58 8.72 -18.23
N TYR A 181 11.13 8.41 -17.00
CA TYR A 181 11.91 8.55 -15.80
C TYR A 181 12.32 7.17 -15.25
N ALA A 182 13.37 7.13 -14.44
CA ALA A 182 13.76 5.90 -13.74
C ALA A 182 12.84 5.63 -12.52
N ILE A 183 11.52 5.66 -12.76
CA ILE A 183 10.48 5.42 -11.75
C ILE A 183 9.72 4.15 -12.13
N ASN A 184 9.69 3.17 -11.23
CA ASN A 184 8.90 1.96 -11.41
C ASN A 184 7.55 2.11 -10.69
N VAL A 185 6.47 1.81 -11.40
CA VAL A 185 5.10 1.79 -10.85
C VAL A 185 4.52 0.41 -11.10
N ASN A 186 4.10 -0.28 -10.03
CA ASN A 186 3.50 -1.60 -10.12
C ASN A 186 2.33 -1.72 -9.11
N SER A 187 1.46 -2.68 -9.33
CA SER A 187 0.40 -3.05 -8.39
C SER A 187 0.61 -4.47 -7.87
N VAL A 188 0.42 -4.68 -6.57
CA VAL A 188 0.26 -6.00 -5.98
C VAL A 188 -1.23 -6.27 -5.84
N VAL A 189 -1.68 -7.42 -6.30
CA VAL A 189 -3.09 -7.81 -6.37
C VAL A 189 -3.32 -8.99 -5.44
N PRO A 190 -3.57 -8.77 -4.13
CA PRO A 190 -3.88 -9.86 -3.22
C PRO A 190 -5.29 -10.41 -3.45
N SER A 191 -5.46 -11.68 -3.15
CA SER A 191 -6.76 -12.25 -2.82
C SER A 191 -7.10 -11.92 -1.35
N ILE A 192 -7.97 -12.72 -0.74
CA ILE A 192 -8.11 -12.68 0.70
C ILE A 192 -6.81 -13.15 1.36
N PHE A 193 -6.36 -12.45 2.40
CA PHE A 193 -5.15 -12.81 3.13
C PHE A 193 -5.43 -12.97 4.62
N ASP A 194 -4.55 -13.68 5.30
CA ASP A 194 -4.74 -14.12 6.67
C ASP A 194 -4.65 -12.97 7.66
N THR A 195 -5.81 -12.53 8.16
CA THR A 195 -5.90 -11.52 9.21
C THR A 195 -6.95 -11.95 10.25
N PRO A 196 -6.86 -11.47 11.50
CA PRO A 196 -7.90 -11.72 12.50
C PRO A 196 -9.30 -11.28 12.04
N ALA A 197 -9.40 -10.20 11.27
CA ALA A 197 -10.67 -9.71 10.74
C ALA A 197 -11.25 -10.67 9.68
N ASN A 198 -10.43 -11.14 8.74
CA ASN A 198 -10.86 -12.09 7.71
C ASN A 198 -11.22 -13.46 8.30
N ARG A 199 -10.47 -13.95 9.30
CA ARG A 199 -10.80 -15.17 10.00
C ARG A 199 -12.16 -15.08 10.68
N ARG A 200 -12.47 -13.94 11.32
CA ARG A 200 -13.80 -13.72 11.94
C ARG A 200 -14.92 -13.61 10.90
N ALA A 201 -14.66 -12.99 9.77
CA ALA A 201 -15.65 -12.82 8.70
C ALA A 201 -15.96 -14.13 7.96
N MET A 202 -15.01 -15.06 7.94
CA MET A 202 -15.13 -16.34 7.21
C MET A 202 -14.67 -17.52 8.07
N PRO A 203 -15.37 -17.84 9.14
CA PRO A 203 -14.96 -18.87 10.11
C PRO A 203 -14.96 -20.30 9.54
N SER A 204 -15.68 -20.54 8.43
CA SER A 204 -15.75 -21.83 7.77
C SER A 204 -14.64 -22.06 6.72
N VAL A 205 -13.82 -21.05 6.42
CA VAL A 205 -12.74 -21.18 5.43
C VAL A 205 -11.41 -21.42 6.15
N ASP A 206 -10.68 -22.43 5.68
CA ASP A 206 -9.35 -22.74 6.21
C ASP A 206 -8.35 -21.61 5.89
N PRO A 207 -7.87 -20.85 6.90
CA PRO A 207 -6.93 -19.75 6.69
C PRO A 207 -5.53 -20.19 6.25
N ALA A 208 -5.19 -21.48 6.35
CA ALA A 208 -3.91 -22.00 5.88
C ALA A 208 -3.73 -21.87 4.35
N ARG A 209 -4.83 -21.69 3.61
CA ARG A 209 -4.82 -21.46 2.16
C ARG A 209 -4.56 -19.99 1.81
N TRP A 210 -4.71 -19.09 2.75
CA TRP A 210 -4.57 -17.65 2.53
C TRP A 210 -3.11 -17.22 2.63
N PRO A 211 -2.64 -16.33 1.75
CA PRO A 211 -1.32 -15.74 1.92
C PRO A 211 -1.27 -14.95 3.23
N LYS A 212 -0.15 -15.02 3.92
CA LYS A 212 0.09 -14.21 5.11
C LYS A 212 0.48 -12.78 4.70
N PRO A 213 0.13 -11.75 5.47
CA PRO A 213 0.55 -10.37 5.20
C PRO A 213 2.06 -10.22 4.99
N ALA A 214 2.88 -10.91 5.79
CA ALA A 214 4.33 -10.91 5.64
C ALA A 214 4.83 -11.51 4.30
N GLU A 215 4.10 -12.46 3.70
CA GLU A 215 4.44 -13.01 2.39
C GLU A 215 4.15 -11.99 1.29
N ILE A 216 3.04 -11.27 1.39
CA ILE A 216 2.68 -10.17 0.49
C ILE A 216 3.69 -9.03 0.62
N ALA A 217 4.08 -8.67 1.85
CA ALA A 217 5.07 -7.63 2.11
C ALA A 217 6.42 -7.92 1.43
N ARG A 218 6.87 -9.18 1.42
CA ARG A 218 8.09 -9.57 0.70
C ARG A 218 8.01 -9.35 -0.81
N VAL A 219 6.83 -9.56 -1.41
CA VAL A 219 6.61 -9.25 -2.83
C VAL A 219 6.69 -7.73 -3.06
N VAL A 220 6.13 -6.93 -2.17
CA VAL A 220 6.20 -5.45 -2.25
C VAL A 220 7.65 -4.97 -2.18
N VAL A 221 8.44 -5.47 -1.21
CA VAL A 221 9.87 -5.12 -1.08
C VAL A 221 10.65 -5.54 -2.32
N PHE A 222 10.41 -6.74 -2.85
CA PHE A 222 11.02 -7.18 -4.11
C PHE A 222 10.73 -6.22 -5.26
N LEU A 223 9.48 -5.82 -5.46
CA LEU A 223 9.09 -4.91 -6.55
C LEU A 223 9.71 -3.51 -6.41
N CYS A 224 10.10 -3.11 -5.20
CA CYS A 224 10.81 -1.85 -4.93
C CYS A 224 12.35 -1.99 -4.97
N SER A 225 12.88 -3.16 -5.28
CA SER A 225 14.32 -3.42 -5.32
C SER A 225 14.91 -3.26 -6.73
N GLU A 226 16.23 -3.09 -6.82
CA GLU A 226 16.97 -3.08 -8.09
C GLU A 226 16.82 -4.39 -8.88
N GLN A 227 16.57 -5.50 -8.19
CA GLN A 227 16.38 -6.81 -8.82
C GLN A 227 15.11 -6.88 -9.66
N ALA A 228 14.11 -6.04 -9.32
CA ALA A 228 12.85 -5.93 -10.03
C ALA A 228 12.78 -4.71 -10.98
N ARG A 229 13.89 -4.02 -11.25
CA ARG A 229 13.90 -2.76 -12.01
C ARG A 229 13.29 -2.86 -13.42
N VAL A 230 13.26 -4.06 -14.00
CA VAL A 230 12.65 -4.30 -15.31
C VAL A 230 11.14 -4.58 -15.24
N ILE A 231 10.58 -4.72 -14.02
CA ILE A 231 9.16 -4.91 -13.80
C ILE A 231 8.52 -3.52 -13.63
N HIS A 232 7.76 -3.11 -14.63
CA HIS A 232 7.12 -1.79 -14.69
C HIS A 232 5.75 -1.90 -15.35
N GLY A 233 4.73 -1.25 -14.76
CA GLY A 233 3.35 -1.32 -15.23
C GLY A 233 2.71 -2.69 -15.00
N ALA A 234 3.22 -3.49 -14.06
CA ALA A 234 2.72 -4.83 -13.81
C ALA A 234 1.73 -4.86 -12.65
N ALA A 235 0.68 -5.65 -12.81
CA ALA A 235 -0.23 -6.02 -11.73
C ALA A 235 0.03 -7.49 -11.34
N ILE A 236 0.68 -7.67 -10.19
CA ILE A 236 1.18 -8.97 -9.75
C ILE A 236 0.17 -9.68 -8.84
N PRO A 237 -0.44 -10.79 -9.28
CA PRO A 237 -1.33 -11.59 -8.45
C PRO A 237 -0.58 -12.24 -7.27
N VAL A 238 -1.12 -12.09 -6.07
CA VAL A 238 -0.62 -12.75 -4.85
C VAL A 238 -1.80 -13.41 -4.16
N TYR A 239 -2.21 -14.56 -4.72
CA TYR A 239 -3.46 -15.21 -4.31
C TYR A 239 -3.26 -16.36 -3.32
N GLY A 240 -2.02 -16.81 -3.11
CA GLY A 240 -1.77 -18.03 -2.36
C GLY A 240 -2.39 -19.24 -3.06
N ARG A 241 -3.22 -19.97 -2.34
CA ARG A 241 -3.96 -21.14 -2.84
C ARG A 241 -5.48 -20.91 -2.83
N THR A 242 -5.91 -19.64 -3.00
CA THR A 242 -7.35 -19.27 -3.00
C THR A 242 -7.91 -19.05 -4.39
#